data_d9a12f973534f47db94ee602c5c184a2
#
_entry.id   d9a12f973534f47db94ee602c5c184a2
#
_cell.length_a   1.000
_cell.length_b   1.000
_cell.length_c   1.000
_cell.angle_alpha   90.00
_cell.angle_beta   90.00
_cell.angle_gamma   90.00
#
_symmetry.space_group_name_H-M   'P 1'
#
loop_
_entity.id
_entity.type
_entity.pdbx_description
1 polymer ?
#
loop_
_entity_poly.entity_id
_entity_poly.type
_entity_poly.pdbx_seq_one_letter_code
_entity_poly.pdbx_strand_id
1 'polypeptide(L)'
;MNNIEEMIQKAVELQANGLVTGQIANELNVSRETVTWLLTRSKKDVVAPAPKDISVNWSNIGQSSFRLKCVSQALCDMVAESLEKTDEIADLVIGIGLSGIPIATIMADELGLEFAIFHDYDDQKEKSRQRGIFSRNFADVRGKNCIIVDDVVSSGATITDVVEQLRDVGANPVAIAVILDKMNSDLIANVPMSSLVRITRVD
;
A
#
# COMPACT_ATOMS: atom_id res chain seq x y z
N MET A 1 -3.46 1.12 -28.72
CA MET A 1 -3.31 2.41 -28.02
C MET A 1 -2.02 2.38 -27.21
N ASN A 2 -1.35 3.50 -27.11
CA ASN A 2 -0.08 3.55 -26.38
C ASN A 2 -0.40 3.52 -24.89
N ASN A 3 0.14 2.59 -24.13
CA ASN A 3 -0.16 2.38 -22.70
C ASN A 3 -0.01 3.68 -21.86
N ILE A 4 0.89 4.59 -22.29
CA ILE A 4 1.12 5.88 -21.64
C ILE A 4 -0.04 6.86 -21.87
N GLU A 5 -0.65 6.87 -23.05
CA GLU A 5 -1.79 7.75 -23.34
C GLU A 5 -3.02 7.38 -22.50
N GLU A 6 -3.26 6.10 -22.29
CA GLU A 6 -4.31 5.61 -21.40
C GLU A 6 -4.05 6.01 -19.94
N MET A 7 -2.80 5.96 -19.50
CA MET A 7 -2.42 6.40 -18.15
C MET A 7 -2.59 7.91 -17.97
N ILE A 8 -2.25 8.73 -18.99
CA ILE A 8 -2.47 10.18 -18.96
C ILE A 8 -3.97 10.46 -18.82
N GLN A 9 -4.82 9.80 -19.62
CA GLN A 9 -6.26 10.00 -19.58
C GLN A 9 -6.83 9.61 -18.19
N LYS A 10 -6.43 8.48 -17.63
CA LYS A 10 -6.85 8.05 -16.28
C LYS A 10 -6.40 9.02 -15.21
N ALA A 11 -5.14 9.50 -15.26
CA ALA A 11 -4.64 10.46 -14.27
C ALA A 11 -5.45 11.78 -14.32
N VAL A 12 -5.79 12.27 -15.50
CA VAL A 12 -6.61 13.48 -15.68
C VAL A 12 -8.04 13.27 -15.19
N GLU A 13 -8.64 12.12 -15.47
CA GLU A 13 -9.97 11.76 -14.99
C GLU A 13 -10.03 11.68 -13.45
N LEU A 14 -9.07 11.00 -12.83
CA LEU A 14 -8.98 10.91 -11.37
C LEU A 14 -8.80 12.29 -10.73
N GLN A 15 -7.96 13.16 -11.33
CA GLN A 15 -7.80 14.54 -10.87
C GLN A 15 -9.10 15.34 -11.00
N ALA A 16 -9.83 15.19 -12.12
CA ALA A 16 -11.12 15.86 -12.33
C ALA A 16 -12.19 15.40 -11.33
N ASN A 17 -12.10 14.15 -10.86
CA ASN A 17 -12.94 13.59 -9.81
C ASN A 17 -12.51 14.02 -8.39
N GLY A 18 -11.50 14.89 -8.26
CA GLY A 18 -11.08 15.51 -7.01
C GLY A 18 -9.98 14.75 -6.26
N LEU A 19 -9.40 13.69 -6.84
CA LEU A 19 -8.29 12.99 -6.20
C LEU A 19 -7.02 13.84 -6.23
N VAL A 20 -6.27 13.82 -5.14
CA VAL A 20 -4.95 14.46 -5.05
C VAL A 20 -3.85 13.54 -5.59
N THR A 21 -2.69 14.11 -5.90
CA THR A 21 -1.58 13.40 -6.53
C THR A 21 -1.20 12.09 -5.84
N GLY A 22 -1.22 12.03 -4.50
CA GLY A 22 -0.93 10.82 -3.74
C GLY A 22 -1.98 9.72 -3.95
N GLN A 23 -3.26 10.07 -3.95
CA GLN A 23 -4.35 9.13 -4.21
C GLN A 23 -4.33 8.61 -5.65
N ILE A 24 -4.02 9.49 -6.62
CA ILE A 24 -3.85 9.09 -8.02
C ILE A 24 -2.65 8.14 -8.17
N ALA A 25 -1.56 8.38 -7.44
CA ALA A 25 -0.38 7.51 -7.43
C ALA A 25 -0.72 6.09 -6.94
N ASN A 26 -1.52 6.00 -5.88
CA ASN A 26 -2.01 4.74 -5.34
C ASN A 26 -2.93 4.02 -6.35
N GLU A 27 -3.91 4.73 -6.93
CA GLU A 27 -4.84 4.15 -7.92
C GLU A 27 -4.15 3.65 -9.21
N LEU A 28 -3.09 4.32 -9.64
CA LEU A 28 -2.34 3.94 -10.84
C LEU A 28 -1.13 3.04 -10.55
N ASN A 29 -0.87 2.75 -9.28
CA ASN A 29 0.29 1.98 -8.84
C ASN A 29 1.62 2.53 -9.38
N VAL A 30 1.80 3.85 -9.31
CA VAL A 30 3.00 4.58 -9.72
C VAL A 30 3.47 5.55 -8.65
N SER A 31 4.66 6.12 -8.82
CA SER A 31 5.15 7.16 -7.91
C SER A 31 4.40 8.50 -8.09
N ARG A 32 4.39 9.34 -7.04
CA ARG A 32 3.84 10.72 -7.12
C ARG A 32 4.55 11.55 -8.20
N GLU A 33 5.83 11.32 -8.43
CA GLU A 33 6.60 11.95 -9.51
C GLU A 33 6.05 11.58 -10.88
N THR A 34 5.75 10.29 -11.10
CA THR A 34 5.11 9.80 -12.33
C THR A 34 3.75 10.44 -12.56
N VAL A 35 2.91 10.54 -11.53
CA VAL A 35 1.61 11.24 -11.64
C VAL A 35 1.80 12.69 -12.03
N THR A 36 2.72 13.41 -11.40
CA THR A 36 3.02 14.80 -11.72
C THR A 36 3.46 14.93 -13.18
N TRP A 37 4.30 14.02 -13.66
CA TRP A 37 4.72 13.97 -15.05
C TRP A 37 3.55 13.69 -16.01
N LEU A 38 2.68 12.72 -15.71
CA LEU A 38 1.49 12.38 -16.52
C LEU A 38 0.56 13.59 -16.66
N LEU A 39 0.25 14.27 -15.56
CA LEU A 39 -0.63 15.43 -15.53
C LEU A 39 -0.02 16.65 -16.24
N THR A 40 1.30 16.82 -16.17
CA THR A 40 2.00 17.90 -16.89
C THR A 40 2.01 17.64 -18.39
N ARG A 41 2.24 16.38 -18.80
CA ARG A 41 2.25 16.00 -20.22
C ARG A 41 0.88 16.12 -20.90
N SER A 42 -0.20 16.00 -20.14
CA SER A 42 -1.56 16.24 -20.65
C SER A 42 -1.74 17.66 -21.21
N LYS A 43 -0.96 18.64 -20.72
CA LYS A 43 -1.00 20.07 -21.10
C LYS A 43 -0.13 20.43 -22.30
N LYS A 44 0.47 19.47 -23.00
CA LYS A 44 1.22 19.57 -24.29
C LYS A 44 2.50 20.43 -24.32
N ASP A 45 2.91 21.09 -23.24
CA ASP A 45 3.96 22.12 -23.29
C ASP A 45 5.31 21.74 -22.66
N VAL A 46 5.47 20.53 -22.10
CA VAL A 46 6.71 20.17 -21.41
C VAL A 46 7.25 18.83 -21.89
N VAL A 47 8.44 18.85 -22.49
CA VAL A 47 9.22 17.67 -22.90
C VAL A 47 10.16 17.27 -21.76
N ALA A 48 9.64 16.95 -20.58
CA ALA A 48 10.44 16.32 -19.55
C ALA A 48 10.59 14.81 -19.86
N PRO A 49 11.78 14.21 -19.62
CA PRO A 49 11.94 12.75 -19.77
C PRO A 49 10.97 12.03 -18.84
N ALA A 50 10.45 10.87 -19.30
CA ALA A 50 9.57 10.05 -18.48
C ALA A 50 10.33 9.57 -17.22
N PRO A 51 9.70 9.62 -16.04
CA PRO A 51 10.27 8.99 -14.84
C PRO A 51 10.49 7.49 -15.06
N LYS A 52 11.52 6.97 -14.45
CA LYS A 52 11.79 5.54 -14.46
C LYS A 52 10.88 4.85 -13.43
N ASP A 53 9.70 4.44 -13.85
CA ASP A 53 8.71 3.78 -13.00
C ASP A 53 8.07 2.58 -13.71
N ILE A 54 7.41 1.72 -12.96
CA ILE A 54 6.67 0.57 -13.48
C ILE A 54 5.26 0.65 -12.91
N SER A 55 4.27 0.83 -13.79
CA SER A 55 2.87 0.69 -13.41
C SER A 55 2.48 -0.78 -13.41
N VAL A 56 1.78 -1.22 -12.38
CA VAL A 56 1.28 -2.58 -12.24
C VAL A 56 -0.24 -2.56 -12.19
N ASN A 57 -0.87 -3.32 -13.07
CA ASN A 57 -2.31 -3.49 -13.08
C ASN A 57 -2.68 -4.87 -12.53
N TRP A 58 -3.16 -4.92 -11.32
CA TRP A 58 -3.65 -6.13 -10.67
C TRP A 58 -5.19 -6.21 -10.57
N SER A 59 -5.91 -5.33 -11.31
CA SER A 59 -7.37 -5.24 -11.28
C SER A 59 -8.09 -6.57 -11.57
N ASN A 60 -7.49 -7.43 -12.38
CA ASN A 60 -8.02 -8.78 -12.61
C ASN A 60 -8.11 -9.63 -11.32
N ILE A 61 -7.30 -9.36 -10.32
CA ILE A 61 -7.39 -9.98 -8.99
C ILE A 61 -8.47 -9.27 -8.18
N GLY A 62 -8.39 -7.94 -8.04
CA GLY A 62 -9.27 -7.14 -7.20
C GLY A 62 -10.75 -7.18 -7.61
N GLN A 63 -11.05 -7.36 -8.92
CA GLN A 63 -12.42 -7.47 -9.44
C GLN A 63 -13.15 -8.78 -9.07
N SER A 64 -12.49 -9.73 -8.43
CA SER A 64 -13.09 -11.00 -8.03
C SER A 64 -12.79 -11.29 -6.56
N SER A 65 -13.83 -11.36 -5.74
CA SER A 65 -13.71 -11.71 -4.32
C SER A 65 -13.04 -13.07 -4.12
N PHE A 66 -13.29 -14.03 -5.02
CA PHE A 66 -12.65 -15.34 -4.98
C PHE A 66 -11.15 -15.25 -5.23
N ARG A 67 -10.72 -14.52 -6.28
CA ARG A 67 -9.29 -14.34 -6.57
C ARG A 67 -8.59 -13.56 -5.46
N LEU A 68 -9.25 -12.52 -4.94
CA LEU A 68 -8.73 -11.74 -3.83
C LEU A 68 -8.56 -12.61 -2.58
N LYS A 69 -9.52 -13.49 -2.28
CA LYS A 69 -9.41 -14.47 -1.18
C LYS A 69 -8.21 -15.41 -1.37
N CYS A 70 -8.02 -15.98 -2.56
CA CYS A 70 -6.89 -16.89 -2.83
C CYS A 70 -5.53 -16.18 -2.60
N VAL A 71 -5.41 -14.93 -3.04
CA VAL A 71 -4.19 -14.13 -2.87
C VAL A 71 -3.98 -13.79 -1.39
N SER A 72 -5.03 -13.43 -0.66
CA SER A 72 -4.95 -13.14 0.77
C SER A 72 -4.56 -14.38 1.58
N GLN A 73 -5.05 -15.57 1.23
CA GLN A 73 -4.66 -16.83 1.87
C GLN A 73 -3.18 -17.15 1.65
N ALA A 74 -2.66 -16.91 0.44
CA ALA A 74 -1.23 -17.07 0.18
C ALA A 74 -0.38 -16.09 1.00
N LEU A 75 -0.87 -14.84 1.19
CA LEU A 75 -0.21 -13.88 2.09
C LEU A 75 -0.26 -14.33 3.57
N CYS A 76 -1.37 -14.92 4.03
CA CYS A 76 -1.47 -15.47 5.38
C CYS A 76 -0.41 -16.54 5.62
N ASP A 77 -0.24 -17.47 4.69
CA ASP A 77 0.77 -18.54 4.77
C ASP A 77 2.20 -17.95 4.87
N MET A 78 2.54 -16.99 4.01
CA MET A 78 3.84 -16.32 4.02
C MET A 78 4.10 -15.53 5.32
N VAL A 79 3.07 -14.87 5.85
CA VAL A 79 3.17 -14.13 7.12
C VAL A 79 3.34 -15.10 8.28
N ALA A 80 2.61 -16.21 8.31
CA ALA A 80 2.76 -17.23 9.35
C ALA A 80 4.20 -17.79 9.38
N GLU A 81 4.76 -18.11 8.20
CA GLU A 81 6.17 -18.52 8.08
C GLU A 81 7.14 -17.43 8.55
N SER A 82 6.86 -16.16 8.29
CA SER A 82 7.67 -15.03 8.75
C SER A 82 7.64 -14.87 10.26
N LEU A 83 6.46 -14.98 10.87
CA LEU A 83 6.27 -14.90 12.34
C LEU A 83 6.96 -16.05 13.05
N GLU A 84 6.88 -17.28 12.51
CA GLU A 84 7.61 -18.43 13.07
C GLU A 84 9.13 -18.20 13.08
N LYS A 85 9.68 -17.62 12.01
CA LYS A 85 11.13 -17.32 11.92
C LYS A 85 11.61 -16.28 12.92
N THR A 86 10.74 -15.37 13.32
CA THR A 86 11.05 -14.29 14.29
C THR A 86 10.60 -14.59 15.70
N ASP A 87 9.94 -15.75 15.95
CA ASP A 87 9.32 -16.12 17.22
C ASP A 87 8.32 -15.06 17.74
N GLU A 88 7.56 -14.45 16.78
CA GLU A 88 6.58 -13.41 17.06
C GLU A 88 5.15 -13.94 16.91
N ILE A 89 4.22 -13.32 17.63
CA ILE A 89 2.78 -13.61 17.58
C ILE A 89 2.07 -12.32 17.19
N ALA A 90 1.10 -12.39 16.29
CA ALA A 90 0.28 -11.26 15.90
C ALA A 90 -1.07 -11.25 16.62
N ASP A 91 -1.55 -10.06 16.97
CA ASP A 91 -2.84 -9.82 17.61
C ASP A 91 -3.86 -9.22 16.65
N LEU A 92 -3.38 -8.47 15.64
CA LEU A 92 -4.28 -7.75 14.76
C LEU A 92 -3.66 -7.50 13.37
N VAL A 93 -4.55 -7.35 12.37
CA VAL A 93 -4.20 -6.99 11.00
C VAL A 93 -4.66 -5.58 10.69
N ILE A 94 -3.80 -4.75 10.08
CA ILE A 94 -4.06 -3.37 9.70
C ILE A 94 -4.08 -3.25 8.19
N GLY A 95 -5.20 -2.79 7.62
CA GLY A 95 -5.28 -2.45 6.19
C GLY A 95 -4.96 -0.99 5.94
N ILE A 96 -4.07 -0.72 4.97
CA ILE A 96 -3.71 0.62 4.52
C ILE A 96 -4.47 0.97 3.24
N GLY A 97 -5.06 2.17 3.21
CA GLY A 97 -5.71 2.70 2.01
C GLY A 97 -6.87 1.86 1.49
N LEU A 98 -7.39 2.22 0.32
CA LEU A 98 -8.56 1.55 -0.25
C LEU A 98 -8.25 0.14 -0.75
N SER A 99 -7.03 -0.11 -1.20
CA SER A 99 -6.62 -1.39 -1.80
C SER A 99 -6.15 -2.40 -0.76
N GLY A 100 -5.46 -1.97 0.30
CA GLY A 100 -4.99 -2.84 1.37
C GLY A 100 -6.10 -3.30 2.32
N ILE A 101 -7.15 -2.47 2.54
CA ILE A 101 -8.27 -2.80 3.43
C ILE A 101 -8.97 -4.11 3.07
N PRO A 102 -9.39 -4.37 1.81
CA PRO A 102 -10.06 -5.62 1.45
C PRO A 102 -9.18 -6.86 1.69
N ILE A 103 -7.89 -6.76 1.39
CA ILE A 103 -6.91 -7.83 1.60
C ILE A 103 -6.77 -8.12 3.10
N ALA A 104 -6.55 -7.07 3.89
CA ALA A 104 -6.38 -7.15 5.35
C ALA A 104 -7.62 -7.71 6.05
N THR A 105 -8.83 -7.36 5.58
CA THR A 105 -10.08 -7.89 6.11
C THR A 105 -10.15 -9.41 5.94
N ILE A 106 -9.78 -9.91 4.76
CA ILE A 106 -9.76 -11.36 4.49
C ILE A 106 -8.67 -12.05 5.32
N MET A 107 -7.49 -11.43 5.42
CA MET A 107 -6.39 -11.98 6.22
C MET A 107 -6.74 -12.04 7.70
N ALA A 108 -7.41 -11.02 8.24
CA ALA A 108 -7.86 -11.00 9.64
C ALA A 108 -8.87 -12.14 9.92
N ASP A 109 -9.83 -12.35 9.01
CA ASP A 109 -10.80 -13.45 9.09
C ASP A 109 -10.10 -14.82 9.05
N GLU A 110 -9.19 -15.03 8.11
CA GLU A 110 -8.47 -16.30 7.92
C GLU A 110 -7.53 -16.63 9.10
N LEU A 111 -6.89 -15.61 9.68
CA LEU A 111 -5.98 -15.76 10.82
C LEU A 111 -6.71 -15.73 12.18
N GLY A 112 -8.00 -15.40 12.22
CA GLY A 112 -8.76 -15.24 13.45
C GLY A 112 -8.29 -14.09 14.34
N LEU A 113 -7.78 -13.01 13.73
CA LEU A 113 -7.20 -11.84 14.40
C LEU A 113 -8.16 -10.65 14.38
N GLU A 114 -7.92 -9.67 15.26
CA GLU A 114 -8.61 -8.39 15.23
C GLU A 114 -8.23 -7.60 13.95
N PHE A 115 -9.06 -6.60 13.60
CA PHE A 115 -8.86 -5.80 12.39
C PHE A 115 -8.90 -4.30 12.67
N ALA A 116 -7.93 -3.57 12.10
CA ALA A 116 -7.88 -2.12 12.14
C ALA A 116 -7.66 -1.52 10.74
N ILE A 117 -8.00 -0.24 10.60
CA ILE A 117 -7.85 0.51 9.35
C ILE A 117 -6.99 1.73 9.58
N PHE A 118 -6.02 1.92 8.71
CA PHE A 118 -5.23 3.14 8.62
C PHE A 118 -5.62 3.94 7.38
N HIS A 119 -5.98 5.21 7.59
CA HIS A 119 -6.26 6.17 6.53
C HIS A 119 -5.11 7.15 6.38
N ASP A 120 -4.52 7.20 5.20
CA ASP A 120 -3.57 8.25 4.82
C ASP A 120 -4.37 9.49 4.39
N TYR A 121 -4.34 10.54 5.22
CA TYR A 121 -4.96 11.83 4.91
C TYR A 121 -3.92 12.73 4.22
N ASP A 122 -4.02 12.85 2.90
CA ASP A 122 -3.26 13.87 2.14
C ASP A 122 -4.06 15.17 2.07
N ASP A 123 -4.15 15.88 3.20
CA ASP A 123 -4.84 17.19 3.24
C ASP A 123 -3.83 18.30 2.92
N GLN A 124 -3.86 18.82 1.67
CA GLN A 124 -2.95 19.88 1.19
C GLN A 124 -3.04 21.21 1.95
N LYS A 125 -3.88 21.32 2.98
CA LYS A 125 -4.14 22.58 3.69
C LYS A 125 -3.30 22.81 4.95
N GLU A 126 -2.66 21.79 5.50
CA GLU A 126 -1.81 21.98 6.68
C GLU A 126 -0.37 21.51 6.43
N LYS A 127 0.59 22.44 6.52
CA LYS A 127 2.05 22.22 6.44
C LYS A 127 2.64 21.48 7.65
N SER A 128 1.83 20.93 8.54
CA SER A 128 2.27 20.06 9.64
C SER A 128 2.37 18.63 9.11
N ARG A 129 3.36 17.86 9.55
CA ARG A 129 3.54 16.42 9.24
C ARG A 129 2.19 15.73 9.25
N GLN A 130 1.67 15.44 8.07
CA GLN A 130 0.39 14.74 7.94
C GLN A 130 0.59 13.31 8.41
N ARG A 131 0.03 13.03 9.57
CA ARG A 131 -0.05 11.68 10.12
C ARG A 131 -1.40 11.11 9.70
N GLY A 132 -1.41 9.93 9.10
CA GLY A 132 -2.65 9.18 8.90
C GLY A 132 -3.34 8.87 10.23
N ILE A 133 -4.57 8.42 10.17
CA ILE A 133 -5.41 8.19 11.35
C ILE A 133 -5.87 6.74 11.38
N PHE A 134 -5.73 6.08 12.54
CA PHE A 134 -6.41 4.82 12.81
C PHE A 134 -7.90 5.07 13.05
N SER A 135 -8.75 4.33 12.35
CA SER A 135 -10.20 4.47 12.49
C SER A 135 -10.67 3.96 13.85
N ARG A 136 -11.45 4.80 14.56
CA ARG A 136 -11.98 4.47 15.90
C ARG A 136 -13.10 3.44 15.93
N ASN A 137 -13.63 3.07 14.76
CA ASN A 137 -14.70 2.06 14.66
C ASN A 137 -14.17 0.62 14.60
N PHE A 138 -12.85 0.46 14.58
CA PHE A 138 -12.14 -0.82 14.50
C PHE A 138 -11.27 -1.03 15.75
N ALA A 139 -10.51 -2.11 15.75
CA ALA A 139 -9.68 -2.45 16.90
C ALA A 139 -8.66 -1.37 17.28
N ASP A 140 -8.41 -1.21 18.57
CA ASP A 140 -7.34 -0.35 19.09
C ASP A 140 -5.99 -1.06 18.90
N VAL A 141 -5.02 -0.35 18.34
CA VAL A 141 -3.70 -0.89 18.02
C VAL A 141 -2.74 -0.89 19.22
N ARG A 142 -3.03 -0.10 20.27
CA ARG A 142 -2.11 0.13 21.39
C ARG A 142 -1.74 -1.16 22.14
N GLY A 143 -0.45 -1.40 22.30
CA GLY A 143 0.08 -2.56 23.03
C GLY A 143 -0.07 -3.89 22.28
N LYS A 144 -0.41 -3.86 20.99
CA LYS A 144 -0.64 -5.06 20.17
C LYS A 144 0.48 -5.28 19.16
N ASN A 145 0.69 -6.53 18.82
CA ASN A 145 1.54 -6.96 17.72
C ASN A 145 0.73 -6.90 16.42
N CYS A 146 1.20 -6.11 15.46
CA CYS A 146 0.42 -5.74 14.28
C CYS A 146 1.03 -6.29 12.99
N ILE A 147 0.19 -6.89 12.12
CA ILE A 147 0.50 -7.16 10.72
C ILE A 147 0.00 -5.98 9.90
N ILE A 148 0.86 -5.39 9.08
CA ILE A 148 0.52 -4.28 8.18
C ILE A 148 0.30 -4.82 6.76
N VAL A 149 -0.82 -4.45 6.12
CA VAL A 149 -1.20 -4.98 4.80
C VAL A 149 -1.48 -3.84 3.83
N ASP A 150 -0.85 -3.93 2.65
CA ASP A 150 -1.10 -3.05 1.50
C ASP A 150 -1.12 -3.88 0.21
N ASP A 151 -1.50 -3.29 -0.92
CA ASP A 151 -1.45 -3.98 -2.21
C ASP A 151 -0.09 -3.87 -2.90
N VAL A 152 0.48 -2.67 -2.97
CA VAL A 152 1.73 -2.39 -3.70
C VAL A 152 2.66 -1.51 -2.89
N VAL A 153 3.88 -1.96 -2.69
CA VAL A 153 4.94 -1.12 -2.15
C VAL A 153 5.86 -0.60 -3.26
N SER A 154 6.00 0.72 -3.34
CA SER A 154 6.89 1.39 -4.33
C SER A 154 8.14 1.97 -3.67
N SER A 155 7.98 2.97 -2.81
CA SER A 155 9.05 3.61 -2.05
C SER A 155 9.10 3.17 -0.58
N GLY A 156 8.05 2.52 -0.11
CA GLY A 156 7.88 2.14 1.28
C GLY A 156 7.58 3.31 2.24
N ALA A 157 7.44 4.54 1.72
CA ALA A 157 7.24 5.71 2.56
C ALA A 157 5.96 5.62 3.41
N THR A 158 4.83 5.26 2.81
CA THR A 158 3.55 5.10 3.52
C THR A 158 3.66 4.05 4.62
N ILE A 159 4.22 2.88 4.33
CA ILE A 159 4.39 1.80 5.32
C ILE A 159 5.36 2.23 6.42
N THR A 160 6.44 2.95 6.09
CA THR A 160 7.37 3.50 7.08
C THR A 160 6.66 4.46 8.03
N ASP A 161 5.85 5.36 7.51
CA ASP A 161 5.07 6.30 8.32
C ASP A 161 4.08 5.56 9.24
N VAL A 162 3.44 4.50 8.76
CA VAL A 162 2.54 3.64 9.57
C VAL A 162 3.32 2.94 10.67
N VAL A 163 4.46 2.35 10.37
CA VAL A 163 5.33 1.68 11.36
C VAL A 163 5.76 2.66 12.47
N GLU A 164 6.18 3.88 12.11
CA GLU A 164 6.57 4.91 13.07
C GLU A 164 5.39 5.31 13.96
N GLN A 165 4.21 5.55 13.36
CA GLN A 165 3.02 5.92 14.13
C GLN A 165 2.54 4.81 15.07
N LEU A 166 2.63 3.54 14.67
CA LEU A 166 2.32 2.40 15.54
C LEU A 166 3.25 2.37 16.74
N ARG A 167 4.56 2.52 16.53
CA ARG A 167 5.56 2.59 17.60
C ARG A 167 5.33 3.76 18.55
N ASP A 168 4.96 4.93 18.02
CA ASP A 168 4.66 6.14 18.82
C ASP A 168 3.48 5.92 19.78
N VAL A 169 2.51 5.06 19.44
CA VAL A 169 1.37 4.72 20.31
C VAL A 169 1.58 3.44 21.11
N GLY A 170 2.79 2.85 21.08
CA GLY A 170 3.15 1.65 21.84
C GLY A 170 2.65 0.35 21.23
N ALA A 171 2.32 0.33 19.93
CA ALA A 171 2.07 -0.89 19.17
C ALA A 171 3.40 -1.47 18.63
N ASN A 172 3.43 -2.76 18.35
CA ASN A 172 4.60 -3.47 17.82
C ASN A 172 4.30 -4.02 16.41
N PRO A 173 4.76 -3.38 15.32
CA PRO A 173 4.67 -3.96 13.98
C PRO A 173 5.59 -5.19 13.88
N VAL A 174 5.02 -6.38 13.62
CA VAL A 174 5.74 -7.66 13.56
C VAL A 174 5.89 -8.22 12.16
N ALA A 175 5.00 -7.85 11.23
CA ALA A 175 5.07 -8.27 9.83
C ALA A 175 4.42 -7.25 8.91
N ILE A 176 4.87 -7.25 7.64
CA ILE A 176 4.26 -6.51 6.54
C ILE A 176 3.92 -7.51 5.44
N ALA A 177 2.73 -7.40 4.85
CA ALA A 177 2.28 -8.23 3.74
C ALA A 177 1.81 -7.37 2.58
N VAL A 178 2.33 -7.63 1.38
CA VAL A 178 1.93 -6.92 0.16
C VAL A 178 1.77 -7.89 -1.01
N ILE A 179 0.91 -7.56 -1.97
CA ILE A 179 0.82 -8.35 -3.21
C ILE A 179 2.07 -8.12 -4.06
N LEU A 180 2.52 -6.87 -4.20
CA LEU A 180 3.55 -6.47 -5.14
C LEU A 180 4.64 -5.62 -4.45
N ASP A 181 5.88 -6.10 -4.56
CA ASP A 181 7.08 -5.39 -4.10
C ASP A 181 7.86 -4.81 -5.29
N LYS A 182 7.94 -3.48 -5.37
CA LYS A 182 8.77 -2.72 -6.34
C LYS A 182 10.07 -2.20 -5.71
N MET A 183 10.25 -2.35 -4.39
CA MET A 183 11.45 -1.91 -3.67
C MET A 183 12.59 -2.94 -3.72
N ASN A 184 12.25 -4.22 -3.90
CA ASN A 184 13.18 -5.33 -3.73
C ASN A 184 13.83 -5.37 -2.34
N SER A 185 13.05 -5.20 -1.30
CA SER A 185 13.50 -5.23 0.10
C SER A 185 12.73 -6.28 0.91
N ASP A 186 13.42 -6.97 1.78
CA ASP A 186 12.80 -7.92 2.72
C ASP A 186 12.39 -7.25 4.05
N LEU A 187 12.72 -5.97 4.22
CA LEU A 187 12.45 -5.20 5.44
C LEU A 187 12.00 -3.78 5.10
N ILE A 188 11.03 -3.25 5.85
CA ILE A 188 10.70 -1.82 5.87
C ILE A 188 10.71 -1.35 7.33
N ALA A 189 11.49 -0.31 7.63
CA ALA A 189 11.66 0.22 8.99
C ALA A 189 11.99 -0.86 10.04
N ASN A 190 12.81 -1.86 9.67
CA ASN A 190 13.18 -3.04 10.46
C ASN A 190 12.01 -4.01 10.76
N VAL A 191 10.94 -3.97 10.00
CA VAL A 191 9.83 -4.94 10.07
C VAL A 191 9.93 -5.88 8.86
N PRO A 192 9.87 -7.22 9.06
CA PRO A 192 9.90 -8.19 7.96
C PRO A 192 8.74 -7.96 6.98
N MET A 193 9.04 -8.03 5.67
CA MET A 193 8.04 -7.88 4.62
C MET A 193 7.96 -9.14 3.75
N SER A 194 6.75 -9.67 3.62
CA SER A 194 6.37 -10.74 2.70
C SER A 194 5.66 -10.16 1.49
N SER A 195 6.05 -10.57 0.29
CA SER A 195 5.40 -10.16 -0.95
C SER A 195 5.15 -11.35 -1.87
N LEU A 196 3.98 -11.41 -2.52
CA LEU A 196 3.68 -12.50 -3.47
C LEU A 196 4.50 -12.38 -4.75
N VAL A 197 4.73 -11.15 -5.21
CA VAL A 197 5.49 -10.88 -6.43
C VAL A 197 6.46 -9.74 -6.20
N ARG A 198 7.72 -10.00 -6.52
CA ARG A 198 8.76 -8.96 -6.52
C ARG A 198 9.05 -8.53 -7.96
N ILE A 199 9.06 -7.23 -8.20
CA ILE A 199 9.32 -6.64 -9.51
C ILE A 199 10.70 -6.03 -9.51
N THR A 200 11.61 -6.63 -10.26
CA THR A 200 12.96 -6.10 -10.46
C THR A 200 13.09 -5.52 -11.85
N ARG A 201 13.52 -4.27 -11.93
CA ARG A 201 13.85 -3.65 -13.22
C ARG A 201 15.28 -4.02 -13.61
N VAL A 202 15.44 -4.51 -14.82
CA VAL A 202 16.76 -4.74 -15.45
C VAL A 202 16.95 -3.63 -16.48
N ASP A 203 17.89 -2.72 -16.23
CA ASP A 203 18.24 -1.60 -17.14
C ASP A 203 19.33 -2.01 -18.14
#